data_af1357e4535ac97bac616f88fb2b6f9f
#
_entry.id   af1357e4535ac97bac616f88fb2b6f9f
#
_cell.length_a   1.000
_cell.length_b   1.000
_cell.length_c   1.000
_cell.angle_alpha   90.00
_cell.angle_beta   90.00
_cell.angle_gamma   90.00
#
_symmetry.space_group_name_H-M   'P 1'
#
loop_
_entity.id
_entity.type
_entity.pdbx_description
1 polymer ?
#
loop_
_entity_poly.entity_id
_entity_poly.type
_entity_poly.pdbx_seq_one_letter_code
_entity_poly.pdbx_strand_id
1 'polypeptide(L)'
;MQEEQIFHGVVLSSAPSRDFDKRLSVLTKEQGKITVWASGAKKPGSPLMAATRNFVFGSFSVTKGRAGYNLRSVKVTEYFEEIALDLVNACYGSYLLELADAIAQENLEAEEMVNLVYLSLRAILNTKLPNELVRRVYELRMLLLNGEYTELPPFEASESCCYAWQYVLAAPLAKLYTFTLTEEVLAEFSKNVALLLREAFPYHFRSLDILKAL
;
A
#
# COMPACT_ATOMS: atom_id res chain seq x y z
N MET A 1 -25.52 -23.26 -4.28
CA MET A 1 -24.08 -23.16 -3.92
C MET A 1 -23.68 -21.71 -4.13
N GLN A 2 -23.00 -21.09 -3.17
CA GLN A 2 -22.43 -19.75 -3.41
C GLN A 2 -21.26 -19.91 -4.38
N GLU A 3 -21.20 -19.09 -5.42
CA GLU A 3 -20.16 -19.09 -6.43
C GLU A 3 -18.84 -18.66 -5.80
N GLU A 4 -17.77 -19.44 -6.05
CA GLU A 4 -16.44 -19.14 -5.62
C GLU A 4 -15.82 -18.14 -6.60
N GLN A 5 -15.20 -17.10 -6.05
CA GLN A 5 -14.54 -16.02 -6.80
C GLN A 5 -13.05 -16.00 -6.40
N ILE A 6 -12.19 -15.64 -7.35
CA ILE A 6 -10.76 -15.49 -7.12
C ILE A 6 -10.39 -14.05 -7.37
N PHE A 7 -9.81 -13.40 -6.38
CA PHE A 7 -9.28 -12.03 -6.48
C PHE A 7 -7.78 -12.01 -6.24
N HIS A 8 -7.08 -11.17 -6.98
CA HIS A 8 -5.64 -10.99 -6.89
C HIS A 8 -5.32 -9.68 -6.16
N GLY A 9 -4.53 -9.74 -5.12
CA GLY A 9 -4.28 -8.50 -4.35
C GLY A 9 -3.37 -8.70 -3.15
N VAL A 10 -3.51 -7.78 -2.19
CA VAL A 10 -2.68 -7.65 -0.99
C VAL A 10 -3.53 -7.47 0.26
N VAL A 11 -3.13 -8.10 1.37
CA VAL A 11 -3.70 -7.84 2.69
C VAL A 11 -3.18 -6.50 3.21
N LEU A 12 -4.06 -5.49 3.26
CA LEU A 12 -3.75 -4.16 3.80
C LEU A 12 -3.75 -4.17 5.32
N SER A 13 -4.77 -4.78 5.92
CA SER A 13 -4.86 -4.91 7.38
C SER A 13 -5.50 -6.22 7.80
N SER A 14 -5.10 -6.70 8.98
CA SER A 14 -5.57 -7.95 9.58
C SER A 14 -5.86 -7.74 11.05
N ALA A 15 -7.12 -7.83 11.45
CA ALA A 15 -7.58 -7.64 12.82
C ALA A 15 -8.26 -8.91 13.37
N PRO A 16 -8.10 -9.23 14.66
CA PRO A 16 -8.92 -10.24 15.33
C PRO A 16 -10.40 -9.90 15.21
N SER A 17 -11.26 -10.90 14.99
CA SER A 17 -12.72 -10.71 14.91
C SER A 17 -13.45 -11.49 15.98
N ARG A 18 -13.23 -12.80 16.05
CA ARG A 18 -13.76 -13.71 17.10
C ARG A 18 -12.58 -14.50 17.67
N ASP A 19 -12.86 -15.47 18.51
CA ASP A 19 -11.83 -16.26 19.21
C ASP A 19 -10.72 -16.75 18.28
N PHE A 20 -11.08 -17.29 17.13
CA PHE A 20 -10.15 -17.87 16.14
C PHE A 20 -10.22 -17.24 14.77
N ASP A 21 -11.02 -16.22 14.56
CA ASP A 21 -11.26 -15.60 13.26
C ASP A 21 -10.49 -14.29 13.11
N LYS A 22 -10.27 -13.87 11.86
CA LYS A 22 -9.74 -12.56 11.51
C LYS A 22 -10.68 -11.87 10.52
N ARG A 23 -10.70 -10.53 10.60
CA ARG A 23 -11.23 -9.66 9.57
C ARG A 23 -10.05 -9.02 8.84
N LEU A 24 -10.05 -9.14 7.52
CA LEU A 24 -9.04 -8.58 6.65
C LEU A 24 -9.64 -7.43 5.84
N SER A 25 -8.84 -6.38 5.63
CA SER A 25 -9.01 -5.46 4.50
C SER A 25 -8.05 -5.91 3.42
N VAL A 26 -8.55 -6.22 2.23
CA VAL A 26 -7.76 -6.69 1.10
C VAL A 26 -7.97 -5.75 -0.07
N LEU A 27 -6.89 -5.21 -0.62
CA LEU A 27 -6.92 -4.48 -1.88
C LEU A 27 -6.77 -5.49 -3.01
N THR A 28 -7.74 -5.53 -3.91
CA THR A 28 -7.77 -6.45 -5.04
C THR A 28 -7.73 -5.71 -6.36
N LYS A 29 -7.19 -6.35 -7.39
CA LYS A 29 -7.14 -5.79 -8.74
C LYS A 29 -8.54 -5.58 -9.31
N GLU A 30 -9.42 -6.56 -9.08
CA GLU A 30 -10.71 -6.70 -9.76
C GLU A 30 -11.85 -5.92 -9.08
N GLN A 31 -11.80 -5.78 -7.74
CA GLN A 31 -12.90 -5.24 -6.93
C GLN A 31 -12.48 -4.08 -6.01
N GLY A 32 -11.22 -3.60 -6.14
CA GLY A 32 -10.68 -2.62 -5.23
C GLY A 32 -10.58 -3.15 -3.80
N LYS A 33 -10.93 -2.34 -2.82
CA LYS A 33 -10.91 -2.74 -1.43
C LYS A 33 -12.11 -3.61 -1.06
N ILE A 34 -11.85 -4.78 -0.46
CA ILE A 34 -12.88 -5.69 0.02
C ILE A 34 -12.65 -6.08 1.47
N THR A 35 -13.73 -6.33 2.20
CA THR A 35 -13.68 -6.94 3.54
C THR A 35 -13.77 -8.45 3.40
N VAL A 36 -12.80 -9.17 4.01
CA VAL A 36 -12.72 -10.64 3.95
C VAL A 36 -12.68 -11.22 5.37
N TRP A 37 -13.58 -12.17 5.64
CA TRP A 37 -13.66 -12.90 6.90
C TRP A 37 -12.93 -14.23 6.78
N ALA A 38 -11.88 -14.41 7.59
CA ALA A 38 -11.02 -15.59 7.59
C ALA A 38 -11.29 -16.44 8.86
N SER A 39 -12.23 -17.37 8.75
CA SER A 39 -12.57 -18.27 9.85
C SER A 39 -11.44 -19.23 10.17
N GLY A 40 -11.15 -19.37 11.47
CA GLY A 40 -10.10 -20.26 11.95
C GLY A 40 -8.67 -19.82 11.64
N ALA A 41 -8.48 -18.59 11.14
CA ALA A 41 -7.15 -18.07 10.77
C ALA A 41 -6.19 -17.91 11.97
N LYS A 42 -6.71 -17.89 13.22
CA LYS A 42 -5.92 -17.84 14.46
C LYS A 42 -5.75 -19.22 15.12
N LYS A 43 -6.35 -20.28 14.60
CA LYS A 43 -6.18 -21.63 15.17
C LYS A 43 -4.73 -22.08 15.03
N PRO A 44 -4.14 -22.69 16.06
CA PRO A 44 -2.81 -23.30 15.95
C PRO A 44 -2.76 -24.30 14.78
N GLY A 45 -1.72 -24.18 13.94
CA GLY A 45 -1.57 -25.03 12.76
C GLY A 45 -2.45 -24.68 11.56
N SER A 46 -3.24 -23.62 11.62
CA SER A 46 -4.04 -23.17 10.48
C SER A 46 -3.13 -22.68 9.32
N PRO A 47 -3.33 -23.16 8.09
CA PRO A 47 -2.61 -22.66 6.92
C PRO A 47 -2.93 -21.20 6.63
N LEU A 48 -4.06 -20.67 7.14
CA LEU A 48 -4.45 -19.29 6.99
C LEU A 48 -3.70 -18.34 7.94
N MET A 49 -3.00 -18.87 8.96
CA MET A 49 -2.34 -18.02 9.98
C MET A 49 -1.29 -17.07 9.36
N ALA A 50 -0.41 -17.61 8.52
CA ALA A 50 0.60 -16.83 7.80
C ALA A 50 -0.02 -16.07 6.62
N ALA A 51 -0.88 -16.73 5.83
CA ALA A 51 -1.48 -16.19 4.61
C ALA A 51 -2.46 -15.01 4.86
N THR A 52 -2.79 -14.71 6.11
CA THR A 52 -3.67 -13.59 6.50
C THR A 52 -2.93 -12.50 7.29
N ARG A 53 -1.62 -12.40 7.16
CA ARG A 53 -0.83 -11.28 7.71
C ARG A 53 -0.85 -10.09 6.76
N ASN A 54 -0.56 -8.92 7.28
CA ASN A 54 -0.30 -7.74 6.47
C ASN A 54 0.85 -8.02 5.50
N PHE A 55 0.91 -7.31 4.38
CA PHE A 55 1.89 -7.46 3.30
C PHE A 55 1.75 -8.71 2.43
N VAL A 56 0.89 -9.66 2.77
CA VAL A 56 0.70 -10.87 1.96
C VAL A 56 0.05 -10.53 0.63
N PHE A 57 0.74 -10.84 -0.47
CA PHE A 57 0.21 -10.82 -1.82
C PHE A 57 -0.16 -12.23 -2.27
N GLY A 58 -1.24 -12.33 -3.03
CA GLY A 58 -1.68 -13.62 -3.54
C GLY A 58 -3.01 -13.60 -4.26
N SER A 59 -3.48 -14.81 -4.56
CA SER A 59 -4.82 -15.05 -5.08
C SER A 59 -5.70 -15.54 -3.93
N PHE A 60 -6.76 -14.79 -3.67
CA PHE A 60 -7.71 -15.05 -2.58
C PHE A 60 -8.96 -15.71 -3.17
N SER A 61 -9.17 -17.00 -2.85
CA SER A 61 -10.42 -17.67 -3.16
C SER A 61 -11.43 -17.37 -2.07
N VAL A 62 -12.56 -16.80 -2.46
CA VAL A 62 -13.58 -16.29 -1.56
C VAL A 62 -14.99 -16.64 -2.03
N THR A 63 -15.96 -16.62 -1.10
CA THR A 63 -17.39 -16.68 -1.43
C THR A 63 -18.09 -15.44 -0.89
N LYS A 64 -19.05 -14.90 -1.64
CA LYS A 64 -19.79 -13.71 -1.22
C LYS A 64 -20.57 -14.00 0.07
N GLY A 65 -20.40 -13.19 1.09
CA GLY A 65 -21.10 -13.25 2.36
C GLY A 65 -22.11 -12.12 2.52
N ARG A 66 -22.70 -12.00 3.70
CA ARG A 66 -23.69 -10.95 4.02
C ARG A 66 -23.06 -9.56 4.15
N ALA A 67 -21.83 -9.50 4.70
CA ALA A 67 -21.11 -8.24 4.97
C ALA A 67 -19.67 -8.34 4.45
N GLY A 68 -19.50 -8.57 3.15
CA GLY A 68 -18.21 -8.80 2.50
C GLY A 68 -18.05 -10.24 2.02
N TYR A 69 -16.84 -10.78 2.09
CA TYR A 69 -16.48 -12.09 1.56
C TYR A 69 -16.00 -13.05 2.66
N ASN A 70 -16.22 -14.34 2.48
CA ASN A 70 -15.67 -15.39 3.35
C ASN A 70 -14.48 -16.05 2.65
N LEU A 71 -13.33 -16.05 3.30
CA LEU A 71 -12.10 -16.66 2.79
C LEU A 71 -12.22 -18.17 2.74
N ARG A 72 -11.84 -18.78 1.62
CA ARG A 72 -11.72 -20.22 1.42
C ARG A 72 -10.26 -20.66 1.46
N SER A 73 -9.44 -20.01 0.65
CA SER A 73 -8.00 -20.28 0.59
C SER A 73 -7.24 -19.07 0.07
N VAL A 74 -5.92 -19.07 0.29
CA VAL A 74 -5.00 -18.09 -0.29
C VAL A 74 -3.86 -18.85 -0.96
N LYS A 75 -3.63 -18.58 -2.24
CA LYS A 75 -2.39 -18.96 -2.92
C LYS A 75 -1.44 -17.78 -2.84
N VAL A 76 -0.54 -17.80 -1.87
CA VAL A 76 0.42 -16.71 -1.62
C VAL A 76 1.45 -16.68 -2.73
N THR A 77 1.75 -15.47 -3.22
CA THR A 77 2.82 -15.18 -4.18
C THR A 77 4.01 -14.51 -3.52
N GLU A 78 3.76 -13.68 -2.48
CA GLU A 78 4.81 -12.96 -1.76
C GLU A 78 4.35 -12.66 -0.33
N TYR A 79 5.24 -12.81 0.65
CA TYR A 79 4.97 -12.52 2.07
C TYR A 79 5.54 -11.18 2.54
N PHE A 80 6.60 -10.70 1.90
CA PHE A 80 7.38 -9.53 2.33
C PHE A 80 7.84 -9.61 3.80
N GLU A 81 8.26 -10.81 4.25
CA GLU A 81 8.69 -11.02 5.64
C GLU A 81 9.89 -10.14 6.01
N GLU A 82 10.74 -9.80 5.05
CA GLU A 82 11.92 -8.97 5.23
C GLU A 82 11.59 -7.56 5.72
N ILE A 83 10.42 -7.02 5.37
CA ILE A 83 9.97 -5.71 5.84
C ILE A 83 9.83 -5.70 7.38
N ALA A 84 9.37 -6.80 7.97
CA ALA A 84 9.17 -6.90 9.40
C ALA A 84 10.48 -7.11 10.21
N LEU A 85 11.61 -7.37 9.55
CA LEU A 85 12.90 -7.58 10.21
C LEU A 85 13.59 -6.28 10.62
N ASP A 86 13.20 -5.15 10.03
CA ASP A 86 13.70 -3.82 10.35
C ASP A 86 12.55 -2.90 10.74
N LEU A 87 12.69 -2.23 11.89
CA LEU A 87 11.61 -1.40 12.44
C LEU A 87 11.25 -0.20 11.56
N VAL A 88 12.27 0.43 10.94
CA VAL A 88 12.07 1.58 10.05
C VAL A 88 11.34 1.13 8.79
N ASN A 89 11.78 0.04 8.15
CA ASN A 89 11.11 -0.53 6.99
C ASN A 89 9.69 -0.98 7.32
N ALA A 90 9.46 -1.56 8.50
CA ALA A 90 8.12 -1.95 8.96
C ALA A 90 7.19 -0.74 9.11
N CYS A 91 7.69 0.39 9.62
CA CYS A 91 6.90 1.63 9.71
C CYS A 91 6.57 2.19 8.33
N TYR A 92 7.55 2.29 7.43
CA TYR A 92 7.30 2.75 6.06
C TYR A 92 6.34 1.81 5.32
N GLY A 93 6.57 0.50 5.36
CA GLY A 93 5.70 -0.48 4.72
C GLY A 93 4.27 -0.42 5.24
N SER A 94 4.09 -0.35 6.57
CA SER A 94 2.77 -0.21 7.19
C SER A 94 2.07 1.08 6.75
N TYR A 95 2.82 2.18 6.65
CA TYR A 95 2.29 3.44 6.14
C TYR A 95 1.78 3.32 4.69
N LEU A 96 2.52 2.63 3.81
CA LEU A 96 2.05 2.42 2.43
C LEU A 96 0.72 1.67 2.41
N LEU A 97 0.55 0.65 3.26
CA LEU A 97 -0.72 -0.07 3.37
C LEU A 97 -1.83 0.79 3.98
N GLU A 98 -1.54 1.59 5.02
CA GLU A 98 -2.51 2.51 5.63
C GLU A 98 -3.03 3.55 4.61
N LEU A 99 -2.14 4.13 3.79
CA LEU A 99 -2.54 5.09 2.75
C LEU A 99 -3.39 4.42 1.67
N ALA A 100 -3.01 3.20 1.22
CA ALA A 100 -3.81 2.44 0.27
C ALA A 100 -5.20 2.12 0.84
N ASP A 101 -5.29 1.70 2.12
CA ASP A 101 -6.57 1.40 2.78
C ASP A 101 -7.47 2.64 2.90
N ALA A 102 -6.87 3.83 3.10
CA ALA A 102 -7.61 5.09 3.18
C ALA A 102 -8.16 5.55 1.82
N ILE A 103 -7.42 5.34 0.73
CA ILE A 103 -7.76 5.85 -0.62
C ILE A 103 -8.60 4.84 -1.42
N ALA A 104 -8.33 3.53 -1.27
CA ALA A 104 -8.95 2.50 -2.08
C ALA A 104 -10.48 2.45 -1.88
N GLN A 105 -11.19 2.38 -2.99
CA GLN A 105 -12.65 2.30 -3.03
C GLN A 105 -13.12 0.86 -3.24
N GLU A 106 -14.34 0.56 -2.80
CA GLU A 106 -15.01 -0.73 -3.05
C GLU A 106 -15.63 -0.76 -4.44
N ASN A 107 -15.66 -1.93 -5.08
CA ASN A 107 -16.27 -2.17 -6.39
C ASN A 107 -15.66 -1.33 -7.54
N LEU A 108 -14.43 -0.92 -7.42
CA LEU A 108 -13.66 -0.22 -8.44
C LEU A 108 -12.36 -0.98 -8.71
N GLU A 109 -12.10 -1.29 -9.98
CA GLU A 109 -10.82 -1.93 -10.37
C GLU A 109 -9.63 -1.10 -9.89
N ALA A 110 -8.64 -1.79 -9.27
CA ALA A 110 -7.49 -1.14 -8.66
C ALA A 110 -6.16 -1.85 -9.01
N GLU A 111 -6.04 -2.39 -10.21
CA GLU A 111 -4.85 -3.12 -10.62
C GLU A 111 -3.58 -2.27 -10.52
N GLU A 112 -3.63 -1.01 -10.98
CA GLU A 112 -2.47 -0.11 -10.91
C GLU A 112 -2.08 0.18 -9.45
N MET A 113 -3.06 0.37 -8.56
CA MET A 113 -2.83 0.59 -7.13
C MET A 113 -2.19 -0.64 -6.46
N VAL A 114 -2.68 -1.86 -6.74
CA VAL A 114 -2.07 -3.11 -6.24
C VAL A 114 -0.63 -3.24 -6.70
N ASN A 115 -0.37 -2.98 -7.98
CA ASN A 115 0.98 -3.05 -8.55
C ASN A 115 1.91 -1.97 -7.97
N LEU A 116 1.39 -0.75 -7.73
CA LEU A 116 2.13 0.33 -7.08
C LEU A 116 2.52 -0.05 -5.64
N VAL A 117 1.59 -0.59 -4.85
CA VAL A 117 1.90 -1.09 -3.49
C VAL A 117 3.01 -2.13 -3.53
N TYR A 118 2.92 -3.12 -4.44
CA TYR A 118 3.93 -4.16 -4.59
C TYR A 118 5.32 -3.59 -4.89
N LEU A 119 5.42 -2.71 -5.90
CA LEU A 119 6.69 -2.11 -6.30
C LEU A 119 7.29 -1.21 -5.22
N SER A 120 6.45 -0.49 -4.48
CA SER A 120 6.90 0.37 -3.39
C SER A 120 7.44 -0.43 -2.21
N LEU A 121 6.81 -1.55 -1.85
CA LEU A 121 7.34 -2.46 -0.83
C LEU A 121 8.67 -3.09 -1.26
N ARG A 122 8.82 -3.46 -2.53
CA ARG A 122 10.10 -3.91 -3.09
C ARG A 122 11.17 -2.80 -3.05
N ALA A 123 10.77 -1.55 -3.29
CA ALA A 123 11.67 -0.40 -3.26
C ALA A 123 12.16 -0.08 -1.84
N ILE A 124 11.32 -0.24 -0.79
CA ILE A 124 11.74 -0.10 0.62
C ILE A 124 12.85 -1.09 0.98
N LEU A 125 12.82 -2.31 0.43
CA LEU A 125 13.86 -3.32 0.65
C LEU A 125 15.16 -3.05 -0.12
N ASN A 126 15.16 -2.08 -1.03
CA ASN A 126 16.35 -1.68 -1.78
C ASN A 126 17.17 -0.65 -0.99
N THR A 127 18.23 -1.08 -0.33
CA THR A 127 19.11 -0.24 0.49
C THR A 127 19.80 0.91 -0.27
N LYS A 128 19.73 0.94 -1.60
CA LYS A 128 20.28 2.04 -2.43
C LYS A 128 19.31 3.23 -2.55
N LEU A 129 18.05 3.05 -2.14
CA LEU A 129 17.03 4.09 -2.21
C LEU A 129 16.71 4.60 -0.80
N PRO A 130 16.71 5.92 -0.58
CA PRO A 130 16.19 6.47 0.67
C PRO A 130 14.70 6.13 0.82
N ASN A 131 14.30 5.60 1.98
CA ASN A 131 12.90 5.28 2.25
C ASN A 131 11.98 6.50 2.13
N GLU A 132 12.49 7.69 2.47
CA GLU A 132 11.75 8.95 2.27
C GLU A 132 11.44 9.20 0.78
N LEU A 133 12.39 8.95 -0.13
CA LEU A 133 12.14 9.06 -1.57
C LEU A 133 11.06 8.06 -2.01
N VAL A 134 11.18 6.79 -1.58
CA VAL A 134 10.18 5.75 -1.90
C VAL A 134 8.79 6.18 -1.45
N ARG A 135 8.67 6.66 -0.22
CA ARG A 135 7.44 7.17 0.35
C ARG A 135 6.84 8.30 -0.47
N ARG A 136 7.64 9.33 -0.82
CA ARG A 136 7.15 10.52 -1.53
C ARG A 136 6.72 10.20 -2.96
N VAL A 137 7.47 9.35 -3.65
CA VAL A 137 7.09 8.83 -4.97
C VAL A 137 5.76 8.07 -4.90
N TYR A 138 5.60 7.21 -3.90
CA TYR A 138 4.36 6.47 -3.66
C TYR A 138 3.17 7.42 -3.41
N GLU A 139 3.33 8.38 -2.50
CA GLU A 139 2.30 9.37 -2.15
C GLU A 139 1.83 10.14 -3.39
N LEU A 140 2.75 10.66 -4.21
CA LEU A 140 2.41 11.41 -5.42
C LEU A 140 1.69 10.53 -6.45
N ARG A 141 2.10 9.27 -6.61
CA ARG A 141 1.40 8.32 -7.49
C ARG A 141 0.02 7.93 -6.97
N MET A 142 -0.16 7.81 -5.66
CA MET A 142 -1.47 7.56 -5.06
C MET A 142 -2.42 8.75 -5.27
N LEU A 143 -1.91 9.98 -5.15
CA LEU A 143 -2.65 11.20 -5.48
C LEU A 143 -3.05 11.24 -6.95
N LEU A 144 -2.13 10.87 -7.87
CA LEU A 144 -2.43 10.77 -9.30
C LEU A 144 -3.55 9.76 -9.58
N LEU A 145 -3.48 8.55 -8.97
CA LEU A 145 -4.49 7.51 -9.15
C LEU A 145 -5.87 7.91 -8.62
N ASN A 146 -5.90 8.80 -7.64
CA ASN A 146 -7.14 9.32 -7.07
C ASN A 146 -7.64 10.60 -7.76
N GLY A 147 -6.87 11.16 -8.70
CA GLY A 147 -7.23 12.41 -9.40
C GLY A 147 -6.93 13.69 -8.59
N GLU A 148 -6.23 13.58 -7.46
CA GLU A 148 -5.90 14.68 -6.54
C GLU A 148 -4.45 15.13 -6.71
N TYR A 149 -4.05 15.47 -7.94
CA TYR A 149 -2.67 15.88 -8.25
C TYR A 149 -2.59 17.22 -8.98
N THR A 150 -1.39 17.79 -9.01
CA THR A 150 -1.06 18.98 -9.79
C THR A 150 0.03 18.65 -10.80
N GLU A 151 0.02 19.28 -11.97
CA GLU A 151 1.04 19.06 -13.02
C GLU A 151 2.44 19.51 -12.60
N LEU A 152 2.51 20.49 -11.69
CA LEU A 152 3.73 21.04 -11.13
C LEU A 152 3.65 21.03 -9.60
N PRO A 153 4.80 21.09 -8.90
CA PRO A 153 4.81 21.25 -7.45
C PRO A 153 3.97 22.47 -7.02
N PRO A 154 3.14 22.34 -5.96
CA PRO A 154 2.25 23.43 -5.52
C PRO A 154 2.98 24.63 -4.91
N PHE A 155 4.23 24.47 -4.47
CA PHE A 155 5.09 25.54 -3.99
C PHE A 155 6.26 25.79 -4.94
N GLU A 156 6.94 26.91 -4.70
CA GLU A 156 8.20 27.24 -5.35
C GLU A 156 9.20 26.06 -5.19
N ALA A 157 9.73 25.62 -6.33
CA ALA A 157 10.59 24.47 -6.43
C ALA A 157 11.66 24.70 -7.51
N SER A 158 12.82 24.09 -7.34
CA SER A 158 13.88 24.08 -8.34
C SER A 158 13.47 23.38 -9.63
N GLU A 159 14.14 23.67 -10.73
CA GLU A 159 13.93 23.01 -12.01
C GLU A 159 14.09 21.46 -11.87
N SER A 160 15.07 21.03 -11.10
CA SER A 160 15.31 19.60 -10.80
C SER A 160 14.13 18.98 -10.04
N CYS A 161 13.52 19.67 -9.10
CA CYS A 161 12.33 19.22 -8.40
C CYS A 161 11.12 19.14 -9.33
N CYS A 162 10.91 20.14 -10.18
CA CYS A 162 9.86 20.14 -11.19
C CYS A 162 10.02 18.97 -12.17
N TYR A 163 11.24 18.69 -12.63
CA TYR A 163 11.54 17.56 -13.49
C TYR A 163 11.23 16.23 -12.80
N ALA A 164 11.65 16.05 -11.54
CA ALA A 164 11.35 14.85 -10.77
C ALA A 164 9.85 14.64 -10.58
N TRP A 165 9.12 15.72 -10.31
CA TRP A 165 7.66 15.70 -10.17
C TRP A 165 6.98 15.19 -11.44
N GLN A 166 7.28 15.81 -12.59
CA GLN A 166 6.74 15.41 -13.88
C GLN A 166 7.15 13.98 -14.26
N TYR A 167 8.40 13.59 -13.96
CA TYR A 167 8.85 12.23 -14.16
C TYR A 167 8.00 11.22 -13.37
N VAL A 168 7.76 11.47 -12.07
CA VAL A 168 6.95 10.59 -11.23
C VAL A 168 5.51 10.51 -11.74
N LEU A 169 4.93 11.59 -12.23
CA LEU A 169 3.57 11.58 -12.81
C LEU A 169 3.49 10.76 -14.10
N ALA A 170 4.49 10.86 -14.98
CA ALA A 170 4.46 10.29 -16.33
C ALA A 170 5.10 8.90 -16.46
N ALA A 171 6.02 8.54 -15.56
CA ALA A 171 6.79 7.31 -15.68
C ALA A 171 5.92 6.05 -15.58
N PRO A 172 6.20 5.00 -16.37
CA PRO A 172 5.62 3.69 -16.14
C PRO A 172 5.99 3.17 -14.75
N LEU A 173 5.11 2.39 -14.12
CA LEU A 173 5.33 1.85 -12.76
C LEU A 173 6.71 1.18 -12.60
N ALA A 174 7.16 0.40 -13.59
CA ALA A 174 8.45 -0.30 -13.55
C ALA A 174 9.68 0.65 -13.48
N LYS A 175 9.50 1.94 -13.75
CA LYS A 175 10.57 2.95 -13.72
C LYS A 175 10.48 3.93 -12.57
N LEU A 176 9.47 3.86 -11.71
CA LEU A 176 9.25 4.81 -10.62
C LEU A 176 10.43 4.88 -9.63
N TYR A 177 11.13 3.77 -9.41
CA TYR A 177 12.19 3.65 -8.40
C TYR A 177 13.57 3.44 -9.04
N THR A 178 13.80 4.02 -10.21
CA THR A 178 15.07 3.90 -10.96
C THR A 178 15.94 5.15 -10.91
N PHE A 179 15.60 6.14 -10.09
CA PHE A 179 16.32 7.39 -9.93
C PHE A 179 16.55 7.72 -8.46
N THR A 180 17.46 8.65 -8.20
CA THR A 180 17.71 9.25 -6.89
C THR A 180 17.69 10.77 -7.02
N LEU A 181 17.54 11.46 -5.90
CA LEU A 181 17.59 12.92 -5.80
C LEU A 181 18.72 13.31 -4.84
N THR A 182 19.26 14.52 -5.00
CA THR A 182 20.13 15.12 -3.97
C THR A 182 19.28 15.41 -2.73
N GLU A 183 19.90 15.61 -1.58
CA GLU A 183 19.20 15.88 -0.32
C GLU A 183 18.33 17.14 -0.42
N GLU A 184 18.84 18.19 -1.08
CA GLU A 184 18.11 19.45 -1.27
C GLU A 184 16.85 19.24 -2.13
N VAL A 185 16.99 18.56 -3.27
CA VAL A 185 15.87 18.30 -4.17
C VAL A 185 14.84 17.37 -3.52
N LEU A 186 15.32 16.36 -2.75
CA LEU A 186 14.42 15.47 -2.01
C LEU A 186 13.64 16.24 -0.92
N ALA A 187 14.27 17.18 -0.25
CA ALA A 187 13.60 18.04 0.74
C ALA A 187 12.50 18.90 0.10
N GLU A 188 12.77 19.55 -1.04
CA GLU A 188 11.78 20.31 -1.80
C GLU A 188 10.63 19.43 -2.28
N PHE A 189 10.96 18.31 -2.88
CA PHE A 189 9.98 17.31 -3.36
C PHE A 189 9.10 16.81 -2.21
N SER A 190 9.70 16.45 -1.08
CA SER A 190 9.01 15.98 0.11
C SER A 190 8.04 17.00 0.68
N LYS A 191 8.45 18.28 0.74
CA LYS A 191 7.61 19.38 1.22
C LYS A 191 6.37 19.56 0.34
N ASN A 192 6.56 19.55 -0.97
CA ASN A 192 5.47 19.73 -1.95
C ASN A 192 4.48 18.55 -1.92
N VAL A 193 4.97 17.31 -1.91
CA VAL A 193 4.11 16.13 -1.81
C VAL A 193 3.34 16.10 -0.48
N ALA A 194 4.01 16.42 0.64
CA ALA A 194 3.37 16.43 1.96
C ALA A 194 2.24 17.46 2.06
N LEU A 195 2.40 18.64 1.42
CA LEU A 195 1.33 19.63 1.37
C LEU A 195 0.13 19.11 0.60
N LEU A 196 0.36 18.65 -0.63
CA LEU A 196 -0.69 18.18 -1.51
C LEU A 196 -1.46 17.00 -0.87
N LEU A 197 -0.72 16.07 -0.25
CA LEU A 197 -1.33 14.94 0.44
C LEU A 197 -2.21 15.39 1.63
N ARG A 198 -1.76 16.38 2.40
CA ARG A 198 -2.52 16.91 3.55
C ARG A 198 -3.80 17.63 3.12
N GLU A 199 -3.77 18.31 1.98
CA GLU A 199 -4.94 18.98 1.42
C GLU A 199 -5.97 17.98 0.89
N ALA A 200 -5.51 16.95 0.17
CA ALA A 200 -6.37 15.91 -0.40
C ALA A 200 -6.89 14.93 0.66
N PHE A 201 -6.03 14.53 1.60
CA PHE A 201 -6.32 13.50 2.60
C PHE A 201 -5.88 13.93 4.00
N PRO A 202 -6.73 14.62 4.78
CA PRO A 202 -6.42 15.04 6.13
C PRO A 202 -6.50 13.88 7.14
N TYR A 203 -5.92 12.73 6.79
CA TYR A 203 -5.87 11.56 7.65
C TYR A 203 -4.65 11.54 8.55
N HIS A 204 -4.82 10.91 9.70
CA HIS A 204 -3.75 10.66 10.64
C HIS A 204 -3.28 9.21 10.50
N PHE A 205 -1.99 9.02 10.22
CA PHE A 205 -1.39 7.71 9.98
C PHE A 205 -0.52 7.30 11.18
N ARG A 206 -0.90 6.23 11.86
CA ARG A 206 -0.22 5.74 13.07
C ARG A 206 1.22 5.34 12.82
N SER A 207 1.50 4.74 11.66
CA SER A 207 2.85 4.31 11.28
C SER A 207 3.82 5.48 11.18
N LEU A 208 3.37 6.66 10.74
CA LEU A 208 4.20 7.86 10.68
C LEU A 208 4.49 8.47 12.05
N ASP A 209 3.60 8.29 13.02
CA ASP A 209 3.86 8.77 14.39
C ASP A 209 4.94 7.92 15.06
N ILE A 210 4.89 6.61 14.85
CA ILE A 210 5.94 5.70 15.33
C ILE A 210 7.28 6.08 14.68
N LEU A 211 7.29 6.31 13.37
CA LEU A 211 8.50 6.69 12.62
C LEU A 211 9.13 8.00 13.12
N LYS A 212 8.31 8.98 13.52
CA LYS A 212 8.80 10.25 14.08
C LYS A 212 9.38 10.12 15.49
N ALA A 213 9.02 9.04 16.21
CA ALA A 213 9.47 8.77 17.56
C ALA A 213 10.77 7.93 17.60
N LEU A 214 11.23 7.41 16.46
CA LEU A 214 12.50 6.68 16.27
C LEU A 214 13.64 7.65 15.99
#